data_af49e37ea98fadb90dd4de9c71c0845d
#
_entry.id   af49e37ea98fadb90dd4de9c71c0845d
#
_cell.length_a   1.000
_cell.length_b   1.000
_cell.length_c   1.000
_cell.angle_alpha   90.00
_cell.angle_beta   90.00
_cell.angle_gamma   90.00
#
_symmetry.space_group_name_H-M   'P 1'
#
loop_
_entity.id
_entity.type
_entity.pdbx_description
1 polymer ?
#
loop_
_entity_poly.entity_id
_entity_poly.type
_entity_poly.pdbx_seq_one_letter_code
_entity_poly.pdbx_strand_id
1 'polypeptide(L)'
;VSAMTAILCMAATFSATFVENIPLGKLTKKLAPQGGMVSGNKAVEDFCDTKALILTESDLFPEGNVRLRGIRSYSQGRIDNAILDAASVICATDGCLTPVFMQMIGGNRKLLKKVDNLVYENGMGVSAWVNGRRVLIGNRPLMEYHGIPLPPESHAAK
;
A
#
# COMPACT_ATOMS: atom_id res chain seq x y z
N VAL A 1 -54.77 -4.11 -28.91
CA VAL A 1 -54.30 -3.22 -27.80
C VAL A 1 -53.20 -3.92 -27.02
N SER A 2 -53.34 -5.24 -26.67
CA SER A 2 -52.34 -5.96 -25.87
C SER A 2 -50.92 -6.13 -26.53
N ALA A 3 -50.90 -6.32 -27.87
CA ALA A 3 -49.62 -6.46 -28.58
C ALA A 3 -48.83 -5.15 -28.63
N MET A 4 -49.50 -4.02 -28.84
CA MET A 4 -48.85 -2.69 -28.83
C MET A 4 -48.32 -2.31 -27.46
N THR A 5 -49.06 -2.60 -26.38
CA THR A 5 -48.58 -2.35 -25.02
C THR A 5 -47.39 -3.24 -24.66
N ALA A 6 -47.33 -4.48 -25.08
CA ALA A 6 -46.21 -5.36 -24.87
C ALA A 6 -44.94 -4.86 -25.58
N ILE A 7 -45.07 -4.43 -26.85
CA ILE A 7 -43.93 -3.85 -27.61
C ILE A 7 -43.44 -2.56 -26.97
N LEU A 8 -44.34 -1.67 -26.50
CA LEU A 8 -43.96 -0.44 -25.82
C LEU A 8 -43.25 -0.72 -24.49
N CYS A 9 -43.71 -1.69 -23.71
CA CYS A 9 -43.06 -2.09 -22.45
C CYS A 9 -41.63 -2.68 -22.71
N MET A 10 -41.48 -3.51 -23.72
CA MET A 10 -40.16 -4.00 -24.11
C MET A 10 -39.23 -2.89 -24.59
N ALA A 11 -39.72 -1.99 -25.44
CA ALA A 11 -38.92 -0.87 -25.95
C ALA A 11 -38.47 0.08 -24.82
N ALA A 12 -39.33 0.33 -23.83
CA ALA A 12 -38.99 1.19 -22.68
C ALA A 12 -37.86 0.60 -21.82
N THR A 13 -37.89 -0.71 -21.55
CA THR A 13 -36.82 -1.36 -20.78
C THR A 13 -35.48 -1.35 -21.49
N PHE A 14 -35.46 -1.55 -22.81
CA PHE A 14 -34.23 -1.45 -23.61
C PHE A 14 -33.67 -0.04 -23.63
N SER A 15 -34.52 1.00 -23.79
CA SER A 15 -34.07 2.39 -23.83
C SER A 15 -33.47 2.85 -22.49
N ALA A 16 -34.03 2.44 -21.37
CA ALA A 16 -33.47 2.72 -20.05
C ALA A 16 -32.05 2.16 -19.89
N THR A 17 -31.86 0.89 -20.29
CA THR A 17 -30.54 0.24 -20.23
C THR A 17 -29.50 0.96 -21.08
N PHE A 18 -29.86 1.47 -22.26
CA PHE A 18 -28.95 2.23 -23.12
C PHE A 18 -28.60 3.60 -22.53
N VAL A 19 -29.58 4.31 -21.97
CA VAL A 19 -29.37 5.63 -21.37
C VAL A 19 -28.39 5.54 -20.19
N GLU A 20 -28.48 4.50 -19.39
CA GLU A 20 -27.59 4.30 -18.24
C GLU A 20 -26.17 3.84 -18.65
N ASN A 21 -26.05 2.94 -19.61
CA ASN A 21 -24.77 2.31 -19.96
C ASN A 21 -23.90 3.13 -20.92
N ILE A 22 -24.47 3.99 -21.77
CA ILE A 22 -23.67 4.82 -22.69
C ILE A 22 -22.76 5.81 -21.97
N PRO A 23 -23.22 6.59 -20.97
CA PRO A 23 -22.35 7.48 -20.18
C PRO A 23 -21.27 6.72 -19.42
N LEU A 24 -21.63 5.59 -18.80
CA LEU A 24 -20.72 4.75 -18.07
C LEU A 24 -19.60 4.17 -18.96
N GLY A 25 -19.95 3.71 -20.16
CA GLY A 25 -18.98 3.25 -21.14
C GLY A 25 -18.01 4.34 -21.62
N LYS A 26 -18.48 5.57 -21.79
CA LYS A 26 -17.63 6.72 -22.11
C LYS A 26 -16.69 7.07 -20.95
N LEU A 27 -17.19 7.04 -19.73
CA LEU A 27 -16.40 7.30 -18.53
C LEU A 27 -15.30 6.23 -18.35
N THR A 28 -15.66 4.95 -18.48
CA THR A 28 -14.71 3.84 -18.40
C THR A 28 -13.61 3.94 -19.46
N LYS A 29 -13.96 4.26 -20.71
CA LYS A 29 -12.96 4.49 -21.78
C LYS A 29 -12.01 5.64 -21.48
N LYS A 30 -12.47 6.68 -20.78
CA LYS A 30 -11.67 7.84 -20.41
C LYS A 30 -10.74 7.55 -19.24
N LEU A 31 -11.16 6.70 -18.29
CA LEU A 31 -10.40 6.33 -17.10
C LEU A 31 -9.44 5.17 -17.34
N ALA A 32 -9.77 4.24 -18.24
CA ALA A 32 -8.95 3.06 -18.51
C ALA A 32 -7.47 3.36 -18.82
N PRO A 33 -7.10 4.39 -19.61
CA PRO A 33 -5.69 4.73 -19.86
C PRO A 33 -4.95 5.18 -18.60
N GLN A 34 -5.68 5.65 -17.58
CA GLN A 34 -5.14 6.10 -16.28
C GLN A 34 -5.18 4.99 -15.23
N GLY A 35 -5.56 3.77 -15.62
CA GLY A 35 -5.69 2.62 -14.71
C GLY A 35 -6.97 2.65 -13.85
N GLY A 36 -7.90 3.55 -14.13
CA GLY A 36 -9.18 3.65 -13.41
C GLY A 36 -10.28 2.79 -14.02
N MET A 37 -11.13 2.22 -13.17
CA MET A 37 -12.31 1.45 -13.56
C MET A 37 -13.49 1.81 -12.67
N VAL A 38 -14.68 1.88 -13.25
CA VAL A 38 -15.93 2.17 -12.53
C VAL A 38 -16.87 0.97 -12.66
N SER A 39 -17.33 0.46 -11.53
CA SER A 39 -18.18 -0.74 -11.47
C SER A 39 -19.68 -0.39 -11.37
N GLY A 40 -20.21 0.40 -12.33
CA GLY A 40 -21.63 0.69 -12.42
C GLY A 40 -22.06 2.10 -11.99
N ASN A 41 -23.34 2.43 -12.22
CA ASN A 41 -23.88 3.76 -11.97
C ASN A 41 -23.90 4.11 -10.48
N LYS A 42 -24.22 3.15 -9.63
CA LYS A 42 -24.21 3.35 -8.17
C LYS A 42 -22.86 3.80 -7.64
N ALA A 43 -21.77 3.23 -8.15
CA ALA A 43 -20.41 3.65 -7.79
C ALA A 43 -20.14 5.11 -8.19
N VAL A 44 -20.70 5.59 -9.31
CA VAL A 44 -20.58 6.99 -9.74
C VAL A 44 -21.36 7.91 -8.80
N GLU A 45 -22.59 7.54 -8.44
CA GLU A 45 -23.43 8.30 -7.51
C GLU A 45 -22.78 8.42 -6.15
N ASP A 46 -22.35 7.29 -5.55
CA ASP A 46 -21.67 7.25 -4.26
C ASP A 46 -20.40 8.11 -4.29
N PHE A 47 -19.66 8.11 -5.40
CA PHE A 47 -18.44 8.92 -5.55
C PHE A 47 -18.75 10.43 -5.66
N CYS A 48 -19.82 10.81 -6.35
CA CYS A 48 -20.24 12.21 -6.48
C CYS A 48 -20.65 12.84 -5.15
N ASP A 49 -21.24 12.04 -4.25
CA ASP A 49 -21.66 12.48 -2.92
C ASP A 49 -20.53 12.41 -1.87
N THR A 50 -19.40 11.80 -2.21
CA THR A 50 -18.25 11.64 -1.32
C THR A 50 -17.57 12.98 -1.06
N LYS A 51 -17.52 13.38 0.22
CA LYS A 51 -16.85 14.62 0.66
C LYS A 51 -15.45 14.38 1.23
N ALA A 52 -15.16 13.14 1.62
CA ALA A 52 -13.87 12.76 2.19
C ALA A 52 -13.52 11.33 1.75
N LEU A 53 -12.25 11.08 1.47
CA LEU A 53 -11.71 9.78 1.13
C LEU A 53 -10.66 9.38 2.18
N ILE A 54 -10.89 8.25 2.84
CA ILE A 54 -9.93 7.67 3.77
C ILE A 54 -9.25 6.51 3.05
N LEU A 55 -7.94 6.59 2.91
CA LEU A 55 -7.12 5.54 2.29
C LEU A 55 -6.21 4.93 3.35
N THR A 56 -6.14 3.61 3.35
CA THR A 56 -5.16 2.88 4.14
C THR A 56 -3.90 2.60 3.31
N GLU A 57 -2.82 2.25 3.97
CA GLU A 57 -1.56 1.89 3.30
C GLU A 57 -1.76 0.70 2.34
N SER A 58 -2.58 -0.27 2.71
CA SER A 58 -2.90 -1.45 1.89
C SER A 58 -3.70 -1.13 0.63
N ASP A 59 -4.49 -0.04 0.63
CA ASP A 59 -5.23 0.41 -0.55
C ASP A 59 -4.29 1.02 -1.60
N LEU A 60 -3.23 1.71 -1.14
CA LEU A 60 -2.24 2.35 -2.01
C LEU A 60 -1.15 1.37 -2.46
N PHE A 61 -0.74 0.48 -1.57
CA PHE A 61 0.34 -0.49 -1.79
C PHE A 61 -0.16 -1.91 -1.51
N PRO A 62 -0.99 -2.49 -2.39
CA PRO A 62 -1.47 -3.86 -2.21
C PRO A 62 -0.31 -4.85 -2.17
N GLU A 63 -0.51 -5.93 -1.44
CA GLU A 63 0.49 -6.99 -1.26
C GLU A 63 1.07 -7.47 -2.60
N GLY A 64 2.39 -7.61 -2.65
CA GLY A 64 3.12 -8.04 -3.85
C GLY A 64 3.59 -6.91 -4.77
N ASN A 65 3.16 -5.67 -4.59
CA ASN A 65 3.66 -4.53 -5.37
C ASN A 65 5.02 -4.02 -4.86
N VAL A 66 5.30 -4.22 -3.58
CA VAL A 66 6.58 -3.83 -2.98
C VAL A 66 7.59 -4.94 -3.18
N ARG A 67 8.71 -4.64 -3.86
CA ARG A 67 9.80 -5.60 -4.10
C ARG A 67 11.12 -5.03 -3.62
N LEU A 68 11.87 -5.87 -2.91
CA LEU A 68 13.23 -5.54 -2.54
C LEU A 68 14.14 -5.54 -3.78
N ARG A 69 14.78 -4.42 -4.09
CA ARG A 69 15.74 -4.32 -5.20
C ARG A 69 17.17 -4.68 -4.78
N GLY A 70 17.50 -4.46 -3.51
CA GLY A 70 18.84 -4.74 -2.99
C GLY A 70 18.99 -4.28 -1.55
N ILE A 71 20.05 -4.75 -0.92
CA ILE A 71 20.46 -4.37 0.43
C ILE A 71 21.88 -3.85 0.37
N ARG A 72 22.14 -2.72 0.99
CA ARG A 72 23.47 -2.16 1.13
C ARG A 72 23.78 -1.94 2.60
N SER A 73 24.88 -2.54 3.06
CA SER A 73 25.40 -2.30 4.41
C SER A 73 26.51 -1.26 4.37
N TYR A 74 26.47 -0.33 5.30
CA TYR A 74 27.51 0.70 5.48
C TYR A 74 28.41 0.41 6.68
N SER A 75 28.15 -0.66 7.41
CA SER A 75 28.98 -1.10 8.53
C SER A 75 29.53 -2.50 8.28
N GLN A 76 30.67 -2.81 8.93
CA GLN A 76 31.28 -4.15 8.87
C GLN A 76 30.56 -5.19 9.78
N GLY A 77 29.36 -4.86 10.29
CA GLY A 77 28.57 -5.77 11.10
C GLY A 77 27.94 -6.91 10.29
N ARG A 78 27.45 -7.94 10.99
CA ARG A 78 26.72 -9.06 10.37
C ARG A 78 25.39 -8.56 9.81
N ILE A 79 25.28 -8.50 8.48
CA ILE A 79 24.07 -8.11 7.75
C ILE A 79 22.88 -8.96 8.19
N ASP A 80 23.06 -10.26 8.41
CA ASP A 80 21.99 -11.18 8.81
C ASP A 80 21.30 -10.74 10.09
N ASN A 81 22.07 -10.32 11.10
CA ASN A 81 21.49 -9.82 12.34
C ASN A 81 20.71 -8.53 12.16
N ALA A 82 21.20 -7.62 11.32
CA ALA A 82 20.51 -6.38 11.01
C ALA A 82 19.18 -6.63 10.27
N ILE A 83 19.18 -7.58 9.34
CA ILE A 83 17.96 -8.01 8.63
C ILE A 83 16.96 -8.62 9.60
N LEU A 84 17.40 -9.48 10.51
CA LEU A 84 16.52 -10.10 11.51
C LEU A 84 15.96 -9.06 12.50
N ASP A 85 16.76 -8.11 12.94
CA ASP A 85 16.31 -7.03 13.81
C ASP A 85 15.28 -6.16 13.08
N ALA A 86 15.55 -5.77 11.83
CA ALA A 86 14.64 -5.01 10.99
C ALA A 86 13.34 -5.79 10.71
N ALA A 87 13.44 -7.06 10.33
CA ALA A 87 12.29 -7.92 10.11
C ALA A 87 11.42 -8.05 11.36
N SER A 88 12.03 -8.16 12.55
CA SER A 88 11.30 -8.25 13.81
C SER A 88 10.48 -6.99 14.08
N VAL A 89 11.06 -5.81 13.87
CA VAL A 89 10.37 -4.53 14.06
C VAL A 89 9.26 -4.35 13.00
N ILE A 90 9.55 -4.58 11.72
CA ILE A 90 8.57 -4.41 10.62
C ILE A 90 7.40 -5.40 10.78
N CYS A 91 7.67 -6.66 11.15
CA CYS A 91 6.60 -7.61 11.39
C CYS A 91 5.76 -7.27 12.64
N ALA A 92 6.32 -6.53 13.59
CA ALA A 92 5.57 -6.03 14.75
C ALA A 92 4.69 -4.81 14.40
N THR A 93 4.98 -4.08 13.31
CA THR A 93 4.14 -2.98 12.83
C THR A 93 2.97 -3.43 11.94
N ASP A 94 3.03 -4.66 11.43
CA ASP A 94 2.03 -5.27 10.53
C ASP A 94 1.66 -4.40 9.31
N GLY A 95 2.67 -3.71 8.75
CA GLY A 95 2.52 -2.83 7.59
C GLY A 95 2.76 -3.54 6.23
N CYS A 96 2.66 -2.78 5.13
CA CYS A 96 2.82 -3.27 3.75
C CYS A 96 4.21 -3.91 3.47
N LEU A 97 5.21 -3.61 4.29
CA LEU A 97 6.55 -4.18 4.19
C LEU A 97 6.67 -5.57 4.85
N THR A 98 5.72 -5.97 5.68
CA THR A 98 5.75 -7.27 6.38
C THR A 98 5.95 -8.46 5.45
N PRO A 99 5.23 -8.60 4.31
CA PRO A 99 5.43 -9.73 3.39
C PRO A 99 6.85 -9.78 2.81
N VAL A 100 7.44 -8.62 2.51
CA VAL A 100 8.80 -8.51 1.96
C VAL A 100 9.83 -9.01 2.95
N PHE A 101 9.76 -8.54 4.20
CA PHE A 101 10.68 -8.98 5.25
C PHE A 101 10.47 -10.44 5.66
N MET A 102 9.22 -10.91 5.66
CA MET A 102 8.93 -12.33 5.86
C MET A 102 9.54 -13.21 4.77
N GLN A 103 9.49 -12.79 3.51
CA GLN A 103 10.14 -13.51 2.42
C GLN A 103 11.66 -13.57 2.59
N MET A 104 12.29 -12.48 3.06
CA MET A 104 13.74 -12.43 3.31
C MET A 104 14.20 -13.43 4.37
N ILE A 105 13.39 -13.67 5.40
CA ILE A 105 13.69 -14.65 6.47
C ILE A 105 13.12 -16.06 6.18
N GLY A 106 12.73 -16.31 4.90
CA GLY A 106 12.22 -17.62 4.48
C GLY A 106 10.86 -18.00 5.11
N GLY A 107 10.05 -17.03 5.50
CA GLY A 107 8.74 -17.26 6.13
C GLY A 107 8.82 -17.77 7.57
N ASN A 108 10.00 -17.88 8.15
CA ASN A 108 10.19 -18.48 9.45
C ASN A 108 9.99 -17.48 10.60
N ARG A 109 8.76 -17.37 11.09
CA ARG A 109 8.41 -16.51 12.23
C ARG A 109 9.18 -16.81 13.53
N LYS A 110 9.72 -18.00 13.68
CA LYS A 110 10.49 -18.37 14.88
C LYS A 110 11.84 -17.66 14.99
N LEU A 111 12.33 -17.10 13.88
CA LEU A 111 13.54 -16.29 13.84
C LEU A 111 13.32 -14.85 14.32
N LEU A 112 12.06 -14.39 14.36
CA LEU A 112 11.73 -13.05 14.83
C LEU A 112 12.06 -12.91 16.31
N LYS A 113 12.70 -11.81 16.64
CA LYS A 113 13.09 -11.47 18.00
C LYS A 113 11.97 -10.70 18.69
N LYS A 114 11.94 -10.75 20.02
CA LYS A 114 11.00 -9.95 20.80
C LYS A 114 11.31 -8.46 20.61
N VAL A 115 10.26 -7.69 20.30
CA VAL A 115 10.31 -6.25 20.13
C VAL A 115 9.65 -5.59 21.33
N ASP A 116 10.36 -4.66 21.96
CA ASP A 116 9.87 -3.90 23.10
C ASP A 116 9.86 -2.41 22.73
N ASN A 117 8.95 -1.61 23.33
CA ASN A 117 8.87 -0.15 23.20
C ASN A 117 8.86 0.33 21.74
N LEU A 118 7.94 -0.21 20.94
CA LEU A 118 7.73 0.24 19.56
C LEU A 118 7.05 1.62 19.56
N VAL A 119 7.70 2.60 18.96
CA VAL A 119 7.24 4.00 18.86
C VAL A 119 7.21 4.40 17.40
N TYR A 120 6.07 4.90 16.94
CA TYR A 120 5.92 5.52 15.64
C TYR A 120 6.33 6.99 15.69
N GLU A 121 7.30 7.37 14.87
CA GLU A 121 7.73 8.76 14.71
C GLU A 121 7.10 9.31 13.43
N ASN A 122 6.09 10.15 13.64
CA ASN A 122 5.14 10.57 12.59
C ASN A 122 5.86 11.15 11.36
N GLY A 123 5.59 10.56 10.18
CA GLY A 123 6.20 10.93 8.90
C GLY A 123 7.69 10.56 8.75
N MET A 124 8.32 9.97 9.77
CA MET A 124 9.75 9.65 9.75
C MET A 124 10.03 8.15 9.78
N GLY A 125 9.26 7.37 10.55
CA GLY A 125 9.48 5.93 10.65
C GLY A 125 9.13 5.36 12.01
N VAL A 126 9.88 4.33 12.44
CA VAL A 126 9.64 3.56 13.67
C VAL A 126 10.93 3.40 14.44
N SER A 127 10.85 3.54 15.75
CA SER A 127 11.90 3.17 16.68
C SER A 127 11.44 2.05 17.61
N ALA A 128 12.29 1.10 17.90
CA ALA A 128 11.98 -0.02 18.79
C ALA A 128 13.23 -0.56 19.46
N TRP A 129 13.02 -1.37 20.50
CA TRP A 129 14.09 -2.12 21.17
C TRP A 129 13.99 -3.59 20.81
N VAL A 130 15.09 -4.17 20.36
CA VAL A 130 15.20 -5.59 20.02
C VAL A 130 16.36 -6.19 20.80
N ASN A 131 16.08 -7.08 21.73
CA ASN A 131 17.11 -7.69 22.61
C ASN A 131 18.03 -6.65 23.26
N GLY A 132 17.47 -5.57 23.82
CA GLY A 132 18.22 -4.53 24.52
C GLY A 132 19.02 -3.58 23.61
N ARG A 133 18.87 -3.68 22.28
CA ARG A 133 19.44 -2.75 21.29
C ARG A 133 18.36 -1.91 20.65
N ARG A 134 18.61 -0.62 20.52
CA ARG A 134 17.69 0.28 19.82
C ARG A 134 17.84 0.11 18.31
N VAL A 135 16.73 -0.11 17.65
CA VAL A 135 16.61 -0.25 16.19
C VAL A 135 15.75 0.88 15.66
N LEU A 136 16.25 1.60 14.68
CA LEU A 136 15.56 2.68 14.00
C LEU A 136 15.32 2.28 12.55
N ILE A 137 14.09 2.39 12.07
CA ILE A 137 13.70 2.07 10.70
C ILE A 137 12.89 3.24 10.18
N GLY A 138 13.40 3.93 9.17
CA GLY A 138 12.72 5.10 8.63
C GLY A 138 13.53 5.81 7.55
N ASN A 139 13.10 7.02 7.25
CA ASN A 139 13.70 7.89 6.26
C ASN A 139 14.95 8.63 6.80
N ARG A 140 15.60 9.39 5.91
CA ARG A 140 16.78 10.19 6.29
C ARG A 140 16.52 11.16 7.46
N PRO A 141 15.41 11.91 7.52
CA PRO A 141 15.09 12.77 8.66
C PRO A 141 15.06 12.05 10.01
N LEU A 142 14.60 10.80 10.08
CA LEU A 142 14.65 10.01 11.32
C LEU A 142 16.08 9.82 11.82
N MET A 143 16.98 9.46 10.90
CA MET A 143 18.39 9.21 11.24
C MET A 143 19.09 10.49 11.69
N GLU A 144 18.84 11.60 11.02
CA GLU A 144 19.37 12.92 11.37
C GLU A 144 18.84 13.38 12.73
N TYR A 145 17.55 13.19 12.99
CA TYR A 145 16.93 13.53 14.28
C TYR A 145 17.56 12.75 15.44
N HIS A 146 17.94 11.50 15.21
CA HIS A 146 18.64 10.68 16.21
C HIS A 146 20.18 10.80 16.16
N GLY A 147 20.73 11.72 15.37
CA GLY A 147 22.16 11.98 15.29
C GLY A 147 22.98 10.85 14.66
N ILE A 148 22.37 10.03 13.80
CA ILE A 148 23.07 8.94 13.11
C ILE A 148 23.72 9.50 11.83
N PRO A 149 25.05 9.41 11.68
CA PRO A 149 25.73 9.86 10.47
C PRO A 149 25.33 8.99 9.27
N LEU A 150 24.80 9.64 8.24
CA LEU A 150 24.40 8.98 7.00
C LEU A 150 25.48 9.17 5.91
N PRO A 151 25.65 8.19 5.03
CA PRO A 151 26.50 8.35 3.88
C PRO A 151 25.94 9.42 2.92
N PRO A 152 26.81 10.09 2.13
CA PRO A 152 26.38 11.10 1.17
C PRO A 152 25.40 10.52 0.14
N GLU A 153 24.46 11.35 -0.34
CA GLU A 153 23.37 10.92 -1.24
C GLU A 153 23.85 10.32 -2.57
N SER A 154 25.02 10.68 -3.04
CA SER A 154 25.63 10.10 -4.25
C SER A 154 25.77 8.57 -4.20
N HIS A 155 25.76 7.97 -3.03
CA HIS A 155 25.80 6.52 -2.84
C HIS A 155 24.42 5.85 -2.73
N ALA A 156 23.35 6.61 -2.61
CA ALA A 156 21.97 6.07 -2.49
C ALA A 156 21.31 5.79 -3.86
N ALA A 157 21.83 6.36 -4.94
CA ALA A 157 21.17 6.42 -6.26
C ALA A 157 21.82 5.56 -7.36
N LYS A 158 22.42 4.41 -7.01
CA LYS A 158 22.90 3.44 -8.03
C LYS A 158 22.29 2.08 -7.82
#